data_23c313240c61325924c37b31f938ba73
#
_entry.id   23c313240c61325924c37b31f938ba73
#
_cell.length_a   1.000
_cell.length_b   1.000
_cell.length_c   1.000
_cell.angle_alpha   90.00
_cell.angle_beta   90.00
_cell.angle_gamma   90.00
#
_symmetry.space_group_name_H-M   'P 1'
#
loop_
_entity.id
_entity.type
_entity.pdbx_description
1 polymer ?
#
loop_
_entity_poly.entity_id
_entity_poly.type
_entity_poly.pdbx_seq_one_letter_code
_entity_poly.pdbx_strand_id
1 'polypeptide(L)'
;LFRSHLFTVNDLNHLYRGGRISRTTAVVGSMLNIKPVLHVDNDGKLTAIGKVRGRKKSLQELVKLMDEKIGSYHDTCHTIFISHGDCEEDANYVAEKVKEKYQINTIIMNQVGATIGAHSGPGTMALFFVGDER
;
A
#
# COMPACT_ATOMS: atom_id res chain seq x y z
N LEU A 1 4.33 -13.75 -13.58
CA LEU A 1 4.43 -12.28 -13.54
C LEU A 1 3.19 -11.70 -12.90
N PHE A 2 3.30 -11.23 -11.68
CA PHE A 2 2.20 -10.56 -10.98
C PHE A 2 2.51 -9.08 -10.79
N ARG A 3 1.47 -8.25 -10.91
CA ARG A 3 1.53 -6.86 -10.45
C ARG A 3 1.06 -6.84 -9.00
N SER A 4 1.98 -6.63 -8.08
CA SER A 4 1.69 -6.55 -6.66
C SER A 4 1.17 -5.15 -6.33
N HIS A 5 0.08 -5.09 -5.59
CA HIS A 5 -0.57 -3.87 -5.16
C HIS A 5 -0.68 -3.89 -3.64
N LEU A 6 0.24 -3.25 -2.97
CA LEU A 6 0.25 -3.12 -1.51
C LEU A 6 -0.17 -1.70 -1.12
N PHE A 7 -1.01 -1.57 -0.11
CA PHE A 7 -1.38 -0.24 0.35
C PHE A 7 -1.75 -0.21 1.85
N THR A 8 -1.67 0.97 2.41
CA THR A 8 -2.16 1.29 3.76
C THR A 8 -3.02 2.53 3.70
N VAL A 9 -3.95 2.65 4.62
CA VAL A 9 -4.82 3.82 4.79
C VAL A 9 -4.77 4.31 6.23
N ASN A 10 -5.19 5.54 6.48
CA ASN A 10 -5.22 6.08 7.83
C ASN A 10 -6.26 5.40 8.71
N ASP A 11 -7.44 5.10 8.15
CA ASP A 11 -8.47 4.29 8.78
C ASP A 11 -9.30 3.55 7.73
N LEU A 12 -10.06 2.56 8.15
CA LEU A 12 -10.89 1.74 7.26
C LEU A 12 -12.29 2.32 7.00
N ASN A 13 -12.65 3.44 7.62
CA ASN A 13 -14.00 3.98 7.50
C ASN A 13 -14.35 4.44 6.09
N HIS A 14 -13.40 5.02 5.36
CA HIS A 14 -13.62 5.41 3.96
C HIS A 14 -13.92 4.18 3.08
N LEU A 15 -13.12 3.11 3.22
CA LEU A 15 -13.32 1.86 2.48
C LEU A 15 -14.66 1.19 2.85
N TYR A 16 -15.03 1.21 4.12
CA TYR A 16 -16.32 0.69 4.58
C TYR A 16 -17.49 1.49 4.01
N ARG A 17 -17.49 2.81 4.15
CA ARG A 17 -18.54 3.67 3.59
C ARG A 17 -18.67 3.55 2.09
N GLY A 18 -17.55 3.34 1.41
CA GLY A 18 -17.50 3.09 -0.02
C GLY A 18 -17.90 1.66 -0.44
N GLY A 19 -18.19 0.76 0.52
CA GLY A 19 -18.58 -0.63 0.24
C GLY A 19 -17.44 -1.52 -0.27
N ARG A 20 -16.17 -1.15 -0.02
CA ARG A 20 -14.98 -1.92 -0.44
C ARG A 20 -14.53 -2.94 0.58
N ILE A 21 -14.94 -2.79 1.83
CA ILE A 21 -14.71 -3.76 2.90
C ILE A 21 -15.97 -3.92 3.75
N SER A 22 -16.05 -5.03 4.46
CA SER A 22 -17.18 -5.32 5.37
C SER A 22 -17.08 -4.49 6.67
N ARG A 23 -18.21 -4.36 7.37
CA ARG A 23 -18.29 -3.71 8.68
C ARG A 23 -17.37 -4.36 9.72
N THR A 24 -17.30 -5.67 9.72
CA THR A 24 -16.44 -6.44 10.64
C THR A 24 -14.96 -6.12 10.43
N THR A 25 -14.53 -5.98 9.18
CA THR A 25 -13.16 -5.56 8.84
C THR A 25 -12.88 -4.12 9.30
N ALA A 26 -13.83 -3.21 9.13
CA ALA A 26 -13.68 -1.81 9.53
C ALA A 26 -13.59 -1.63 11.06
N VAL A 27 -14.39 -2.37 11.83
CA VAL A 27 -14.39 -2.29 13.31
C VAL A 27 -13.04 -2.69 13.90
N VAL A 28 -12.39 -3.72 13.35
CA VAL A 28 -11.07 -4.17 13.82
C VAL A 28 -9.99 -3.09 13.57
N GLY A 29 -10.15 -2.27 12.56
CA GLY A 29 -9.20 -1.19 12.21
C GLY A 29 -9.44 0.14 12.95
N SER A 30 -10.53 0.28 13.71
CA SER A 30 -10.87 1.53 14.42
C SER A 30 -10.15 1.72 15.77
N MET A 31 -9.33 0.76 16.18
CA MET A 31 -8.51 0.90 17.39
C MET A 31 -7.47 2.01 17.20
N LEU A 32 -7.27 2.79 18.27
CA LEU A 32 -6.39 3.96 18.28
C LEU A 32 -4.99 3.64 17.71
N ASN A 33 -4.64 4.38 16.63
CA ASN A 33 -3.34 4.29 15.98
C ASN A 33 -3.00 2.94 15.33
N ILE A 34 -3.98 2.06 15.08
CA ILE A 34 -3.80 0.85 14.27
C ILE A 34 -3.97 1.22 12.80
N LYS A 35 -2.98 0.88 11.98
CA LYS A 35 -2.98 1.09 10.53
C LYS A 35 -3.11 -0.27 9.82
N PRO A 36 -4.11 -0.43 8.97
CA PRO A 36 -4.24 -1.65 8.18
C PRO A 36 -3.21 -1.68 7.06
N VAL A 37 -2.77 -2.88 6.73
CA VAL A 37 -2.00 -3.14 5.51
C VAL A 37 -2.83 -4.07 4.66
N LEU A 38 -3.04 -3.66 3.43
CA LEU A 38 -3.93 -4.34 2.49
C LEU A 38 -3.20 -4.64 1.18
N HIS A 39 -3.75 -5.61 0.47
CA HIS A 39 -3.39 -5.85 -0.93
C HIS A 39 -4.65 -6.04 -1.80
N VAL A 40 -4.45 -6.04 -3.09
CA VAL A 40 -5.47 -6.47 -4.04
C VAL A 40 -5.22 -7.93 -4.36
N ASP A 41 -6.13 -8.82 -4.01
CA ASP A 41 -6.00 -10.25 -4.26
C ASP A 41 -6.23 -10.63 -5.73
N ASN A 42 -6.14 -11.92 -6.05
CA ASN A 42 -6.28 -12.43 -7.42
C ASN A 42 -7.68 -12.23 -8.01
N ASP A 43 -8.69 -12.08 -7.15
CA ASP A 43 -10.08 -11.77 -7.55
C ASP A 43 -10.30 -10.26 -7.73
N GLY A 44 -9.29 -9.42 -7.49
CA GLY A 44 -9.40 -7.97 -7.53
C GLY A 44 -10.02 -7.34 -6.28
N LYS A 45 -10.15 -8.10 -5.19
CA LYS A 45 -10.74 -7.63 -3.93
C LYS A 45 -9.66 -7.02 -3.03
N LEU A 46 -10.08 -6.03 -2.23
CA LEU A 46 -9.24 -5.44 -1.20
C LEU A 46 -9.23 -6.34 0.03
N THR A 47 -8.10 -6.93 0.33
CA THR A 47 -7.94 -7.88 1.43
C THR A 47 -6.92 -7.35 2.44
N ALA A 48 -7.30 -7.30 3.71
CA ALA A 48 -6.39 -6.93 4.78
C ALA A 48 -5.44 -8.12 5.08
N ILE A 49 -4.15 -7.90 4.90
CA ILE A 49 -3.10 -8.91 5.13
C ILE A 49 -2.30 -8.65 6.40
N GLY A 50 -2.48 -7.48 7.00
CA GLY A 50 -1.80 -7.13 8.23
C GLY A 50 -2.40 -5.89 8.89
N LYS A 51 -1.95 -5.66 10.11
CA LYS A 51 -2.22 -4.44 10.87
C LYS A 51 -1.02 -4.14 11.75
N VAL A 52 -0.63 -2.87 11.77
CA VAL A 52 0.51 -2.41 12.57
C VAL A 52 0.14 -1.16 13.37
N ARG A 53 0.85 -0.93 14.44
CA ARG A 53 0.62 0.25 15.28
C ARG A 53 1.51 1.40 14.85
N GLY A 54 0.90 2.47 14.40
CA GLY A 54 1.59 3.70 14.01
C GLY A 54 1.86 3.82 12.51
N ARG A 55 1.82 5.06 12.03
CA ARG A 55 1.94 5.40 10.61
C ARG A 55 3.28 4.95 10.01
N LYS A 56 4.39 5.33 10.65
CA LYS A 56 5.72 4.99 10.15
C LYS A 56 5.92 3.48 9.99
N LYS A 57 5.39 2.69 10.94
CA LYS A 57 5.45 1.23 10.85
C LYS A 57 4.63 0.69 9.69
N SER A 58 3.47 1.30 9.36
CA SER A 58 2.69 0.84 8.20
C SER A 58 3.40 1.09 6.88
N LEU A 59 4.14 2.19 6.75
CA LEU A 59 4.97 2.46 5.58
C LEU A 59 6.14 1.48 5.46
N GLN A 60 6.80 1.17 6.58
CA GLN A 60 7.87 0.17 6.63
C GLN A 60 7.37 -1.24 6.28
N GLU A 61 6.15 -1.57 6.70
CA GLU A 61 5.55 -2.87 6.39
C GLU A 61 5.26 -3.03 4.89
N LEU A 62 4.91 -1.95 4.16
CA LEU A 62 4.79 -2.00 2.70
C LEU A 62 6.11 -2.42 2.04
N VAL A 63 7.23 -1.84 2.48
CA VAL A 63 8.56 -2.16 1.94
C VAL A 63 8.97 -3.58 2.31
N LYS A 64 8.68 -4.03 3.53
CA LYS A 64 8.93 -5.41 3.98
C LYS A 64 8.13 -6.43 3.16
N LEU A 65 6.85 -6.18 2.93
CA LEU A 65 6.01 -7.04 2.10
C LEU A 65 6.45 -7.05 0.63
N MET A 66 7.05 -5.95 0.14
CA MET A 66 7.70 -5.96 -1.17
C MET A 66 8.86 -6.96 -1.18
N ASP A 67 9.70 -7.00 -0.13
CA ASP A 67 10.79 -7.99 -0.02
C ASP A 67 10.25 -9.44 -0.12
N GLU A 68 9.13 -9.71 0.53
CA GLU A 68 8.54 -11.04 0.56
C GLU A 68 7.93 -11.45 -0.79
N LYS A 69 7.40 -10.49 -1.56
CA LYS A 69 6.61 -10.74 -2.78
C LYS A 69 7.37 -10.52 -4.08
N ILE A 70 8.48 -9.79 -4.06
CA ILE A 70 9.24 -9.46 -5.27
C ILE A 70 9.88 -10.70 -5.89
N GLY A 71 10.34 -11.64 -5.06
CA GLY A 71 10.87 -12.94 -5.47
C GLY A 71 11.98 -12.83 -6.52
N SER A 72 11.81 -13.54 -7.64
CA SER A 72 12.79 -13.59 -8.74
C SER A 72 13.03 -12.24 -9.45
N TYR A 73 12.18 -11.24 -9.19
CA TYR A 73 12.30 -9.89 -9.78
C TYR A 73 13.17 -8.94 -8.97
N HIS A 74 13.78 -9.39 -7.87
CA HIS A 74 14.61 -8.56 -6.99
C HIS A 74 15.65 -7.72 -7.75
N ASP A 75 16.37 -8.35 -8.68
CA ASP A 75 17.46 -7.70 -9.43
C ASP A 75 16.99 -7.06 -10.76
N THR A 76 15.77 -7.32 -11.18
CA THR A 76 15.23 -6.86 -12.47
C THR A 76 14.04 -5.88 -12.36
N CYS A 77 13.50 -5.69 -11.17
CA CYS A 77 12.47 -4.69 -10.92
C CYS A 77 13.11 -3.31 -10.78
N HIS A 78 13.24 -2.58 -11.88
CA HIS A 78 13.85 -1.24 -11.91
C HIS A 78 12.84 -0.10 -11.85
N THR A 79 11.56 -0.42 -11.90
CA THR A 79 10.47 0.57 -11.89
C THR A 79 9.43 0.22 -10.85
N ILE A 80 9.08 1.19 -10.02
CA ILE A 80 7.95 1.11 -9.10
C ILE A 80 6.98 2.28 -9.33
N PHE A 81 5.75 2.10 -8.90
CA PHE A 81 4.76 3.15 -8.86
C PHE A 81 4.33 3.39 -7.42
N ILE A 82 4.14 4.66 -7.07
CA ILE A 82 3.60 5.08 -5.78
C ILE A 82 2.40 5.98 -6.05
N SER A 83 1.28 5.70 -5.39
CA SER A 83 0.14 6.60 -5.38
C SER A 83 -0.22 6.97 -3.95
N HIS A 84 -0.46 8.26 -3.71
CA HIS A 84 -0.74 8.75 -2.36
C HIS A 84 -1.97 9.67 -2.31
N GLY A 85 -2.67 9.67 -1.20
CA GLY A 85 -3.82 10.53 -0.91
C GLY A 85 -3.40 11.66 0.02
N ASP A 86 -2.88 12.77 -0.52
CA ASP A 86 -2.45 13.95 0.24
C ASP A 86 -1.45 13.64 1.37
N CYS A 87 -0.45 12.79 1.07
CA CYS A 87 0.62 12.41 2.00
C CYS A 87 1.96 12.21 1.27
N GLU A 88 2.42 13.24 0.58
CA GLU A 88 3.63 13.22 -0.25
C GLU A 88 4.90 12.92 0.55
N GLU A 89 5.00 13.42 1.79
CA GLU A 89 6.14 13.12 2.67
C GLU A 89 6.26 11.61 2.96
N ASP A 90 5.13 10.95 3.22
CA ASP A 90 5.09 9.50 3.39
C ASP A 90 5.47 8.76 2.10
N ALA A 91 5.04 9.27 0.95
CA ALA A 91 5.39 8.71 -0.35
C ALA A 91 6.89 8.80 -0.63
N ASN A 92 7.49 9.95 -0.35
CA ASN A 92 8.93 10.15 -0.46
C ASN A 92 9.70 9.23 0.51
N TYR A 93 9.20 9.06 1.74
CA TYR A 93 9.80 8.12 2.69
C TYR A 93 9.81 6.68 2.17
N VAL A 94 8.69 6.19 1.61
CA VAL A 94 8.60 4.84 1.01
C VAL A 94 9.53 4.73 -0.18
N ALA A 95 9.56 5.75 -1.07
CA ALA A 95 10.45 5.79 -2.23
C ALA A 95 11.92 5.64 -1.84
N GLU A 96 12.39 6.39 -0.84
CA GLU A 96 13.76 6.31 -0.35
C GLU A 96 14.06 4.92 0.25
N LYS A 97 13.14 4.36 1.05
CA LYS A 97 13.32 3.02 1.63
C LYS A 97 13.39 1.91 0.57
N VAL A 98 12.65 2.05 -0.51
CA VAL A 98 12.75 1.11 -1.63
C VAL A 98 14.07 1.27 -2.37
N LYS A 99 14.51 2.51 -2.65
CA LYS A 99 15.81 2.78 -3.28
C LYS A 99 17.00 2.26 -2.48
N GLU A 100 16.93 2.32 -1.14
CA GLU A 100 18.00 1.79 -0.27
C GLU A 100 18.22 0.27 -0.44
N LYS A 101 17.18 -0.46 -0.89
CA LYS A 101 17.18 -1.92 -0.98
C LYS A 101 17.33 -2.45 -2.40
N TYR A 102 16.84 -1.71 -3.39
CA TYR A 102 16.71 -2.18 -4.78
C TYR A 102 17.35 -1.20 -5.75
N GLN A 103 17.78 -1.71 -6.90
CA GLN A 103 18.30 -0.89 -8.00
C GLN A 103 17.14 -0.24 -8.79
N ILE A 104 16.36 0.59 -8.12
CA ILE A 104 15.24 1.30 -8.74
C ILE A 104 15.74 2.50 -9.51
N ASN A 105 15.54 2.49 -10.82
CA ASN A 105 15.92 3.58 -11.73
C ASN A 105 14.77 4.58 -11.94
N THR A 106 13.52 4.09 -11.85
CA THR A 106 12.33 4.89 -12.13
C THR A 106 11.30 4.73 -11.02
N ILE A 107 10.91 5.86 -10.44
CA ILE A 107 9.75 5.94 -9.52
C ILE A 107 8.72 6.85 -10.14
N ILE A 108 7.54 6.32 -10.45
CA ILE A 108 6.40 7.10 -10.91
C ILE A 108 5.51 7.36 -9.70
N MET A 109 5.47 8.62 -9.27
CA MET A 109 4.71 9.04 -8.08
C MET A 109 3.59 9.98 -8.50
N ASN A 110 2.34 9.67 -8.09
CA ASN A 110 1.18 10.48 -8.36
C ASN A 110 0.20 10.47 -7.19
N GLN A 111 -0.67 11.46 -7.15
CA GLN A 111 -1.83 11.43 -6.28
C GLN A 111 -2.83 10.37 -6.76
N VAL A 112 -3.54 9.74 -5.84
CA VAL A 112 -4.66 8.84 -6.17
C VAL A 112 -5.75 9.64 -6.90
N GLY A 113 -6.35 9.05 -7.93
CA GLY A 113 -7.46 9.67 -8.63
C GLY A 113 -8.68 9.87 -7.73
N ALA A 114 -9.56 10.82 -8.08
CA ALA A 114 -10.70 11.23 -7.26
C ALA A 114 -11.60 10.06 -6.83
N THR A 115 -11.85 9.10 -7.72
CA THR A 115 -12.68 7.92 -7.42
C THR A 115 -12.04 7.04 -6.34
N ILE A 116 -10.75 6.73 -6.47
CA ILE A 116 -10.03 5.93 -5.47
C ILE A 116 -9.92 6.72 -4.15
N GLY A 117 -9.60 8.01 -4.23
CA GLY A 117 -9.47 8.88 -3.06
C GLY A 117 -10.77 9.00 -2.25
N ALA A 118 -11.93 9.08 -2.91
CA ALA A 118 -13.23 9.10 -2.25
C ALA A 118 -13.49 7.82 -1.42
N HIS A 119 -12.97 6.68 -1.85
CA HIS A 119 -13.15 5.41 -1.15
C HIS A 119 -12.05 5.09 -0.13
N SER A 120 -10.82 5.50 -0.39
CA SER A 120 -9.67 5.18 0.47
C SER A 120 -9.30 6.28 1.47
N GLY A 121 -9.65 7.53 1.15
CA GLY A 121 -9.45 8.68 2.00
C GLY A 121 -8.03 9.27 2.00
N PRO A 122 -7.85 10.40 2.69
CA PRO A 122 -6.54 11.02 2.86
C PRO A 122 -5.60 10.09 3.65
N GLY A 123 -4.30 10.17 3.37
CA GLY A 123 -3.29 9.29 3.95
C GLY A 123 -3.24 7.89 3.31
N THR A 124 -3.95 7.68 2.21
CA THR A 124 -3.76 6.47 1.38
C THR A 124 -2.34 6.45 0.84
N MET A 125 -1.66 5.32 1.01
CA MET A 125 -0.32 5.08 0.48
C MET A 125 -0.30 3.74 -0.22
N ALA A 126 -0.05 3.72 -1.52
CA ALA A 126 -0.02 2.52 -2.34
C ALA A 126 1.33 2.38 -3.04
N LEU A 127 1.89 1.17 -2.97
CA LEU A 127 3.14 0.76 -3.60
C LEU A 127 2.83 -0.36 -4.60
N PHE A 128 3.28 -0.17 -5.85
CA PHE A 128 3.07 -1.13 -6.92
C PHE A 128 4.41 -1.53 -7.52
N PHE A 129 4.59 -2.80 -7.75
CA PHE A 129 5.79 -3.40 -8.33
C PHE A 129 5.49 -4.70 -9.05
N VAL A 130 6.46 -5.22 -9.78
CA VAL A 130 6.40 -6.54 -10.38
C VAL A 130 7.04 -7.55 -9.43
N GLY A 131 6.38 -8.67 -9.20
CA GLY A 131 6.87 -9.73 -8.31
C GLY A 131 6.35 -11.10 -8.72
N ASP A 132 6.77 -12.12 -7.96
CA ASP A 132 6.32 -13.50 -8.13
C ASP A 132 4.95 -13.72 -7.49
N GLU A 133 4.59 -12.90 -6.52
CA GLU A 133 3.30 -12.96 -5.81
C GLU A 133 2.54 -11.63 -5.92
N ARG A 134 1.23 -11.75 -5.81
CA ARG A 134 0.31 -10.62 -5.79
C ARG A 134 -0.02 -10.18 -4.36
#